data_4df0753540b8d5d2278d250a05fc0952
#
_entry.id   4df0753540b8d5d2278d250a05fc0952
#
_cell.length_a   1.000
_cell.length_b   1.000
_cell.length_c   1.000
_cell.angle_alpha   90.00
_cell.angle_beta   90.00
_cell.angle_gamma   90.00
#
_symmetry.space_group_name_H-M   'P 1'
#
loop_
_entity.id
_entity.type
_entity.pdbx_description
1 polymer ?
#
loop_
_entity_poly.entity_id
_entity_poly.type
_entity_poly.pdbx_seq_one_letter_code
_entity_poly.pdbx_strand_id
1 'polypeptide(L)'
;MRTVLSLLLVLALFSCNNKANKQDTKDDSKKTAITYKADWESLKKHETPNWFLDAKFGIYCHWGPYSVPAHKTEWYSHWMYVHKDNPEARNGKPHPIHDHHVKTYGTLDKFGYKDFIPMFTAEKFDPVEWADLFEKAGAKFAGPVSEHADGFAMWDSDITEWDAKDMGPKRDIMGELSKEIRKRDMKFIATFHRHWLLAWFPTWDETTDASDPKYAGLYGPKMKKGDFIYPRRKHEIDEGLEKYYPMAPKEFNKDWLARLKEIIDKYNPDMVWFDNKMDVIGEQYRKEFLKYYYNHGLKNNQDVVSTYKFYDFAPGSAVLDLERARMSEKKDFPWLTDDSIDWKAWSHISDPDYKSTNRLIDFLVDVVSKNGAVLLNITPKADGSIPEPVKERLLEMGAWLKVNGEAIYGTRTFEIYGEGDAKVTEGHLSERNNADNTAKDIRFTTKDDKLYAIALDWPEDGELIIKSFKKGNNLLNKAIKSIDLLGGENNLKFEVKANGLHIALPEKSGNHAFAFRINF
;
A
#
# COMPACT_ATOMS: atom_id res chain seq x y z
N MET A 1 39.26 -74.16 -8.57
CA MET A 1 38.18 -75.11 -8.29
C MET A 1 36.89 -74.35 -8.56
N ARG A 2 36.29 -74.63 -9.73
CA ARG A 2 35.00 -75.32 -9.94
C ARG A 2 33.82 -74.51 -9.35
N THR A 3 32.77 -74.12 -10.06
CA THR A 3 32.04 -74.57 -11.29
C THR A 3 30.93 -73.48 -11.47
N VAL A 4 30.71 -72.83 -12.58
CA VAL A 4 29.82 -73.06 -13.72
C VAL A 4 28.42 -73.59 -13.35
N LEU A 5 27.37 -72.87 -13.69
CA LEU A 5 26.23 -73.28 -14.52
C LEU A 5 25.17 -72.14 -14.64
N SER A 6 24.99 -71.65 -15.73
CA SER A 6 23.99 -71.47 -16.80
C SER A 6 22.65 -72.19 -16.60
N LEU A 7 21.52 -71.53 -16.89
CA LEU A 7 20.51 -71.90 -17.91
C LEU A 7 19.23 -71.11 -17.83
N LEU A 8 18.92 -70.41 -18.91
CA LEU A 8 17.74 -70.51 -19.83
C LEU A 8 16.37 -69.95 -19.32
N LEU A 9 15.97 -68.87 -19.90
CA LEU A 9 14.91 -68.65 -20.94
C LEU A 9 13.59 -69.41 -20.77
N VAL A 10 12.49 -68.71 -20.51
CA VAL A 10 11.19 -69.01 -21.16
C VAL A 10 10.42 -67.68 -21.39
N LEU A 11 10.13 -67.42 -22.66
CA LEU A 11 9.17 -66.43 -23.14
C LEU A 11 7.74 -66.95 -22.91
N ALA A 12 6.88 -66.05 -22.40
CA ALA A 12 5.43 -66.21 -22.58
C ALA A 12 4.83 -64.87 -22.99
N LEU A 13 4.38 -64.82 -24.23
CA LEU A 13 3.57 -63.72 -24.79
C LEU A 13 2.15 -63.79 -24.19
N PHE A 14 1.70 -62.71 -23.58
CA PHE A 14 0.28 -62.43 -23.46
C PHE A 14 0.00 -60.96 -23.84
N SER A 15 -0.68 -60.86 -24.98
CA SER A 15 -1.31 -59.66 -25.51
C SER A 15 -2.55 -59.35 -24.67
N CYS A 16 -2.65 -58.14 -24.12
CA CYS A 16 -3.93 -57.57 -23.74
C CYS A 16 -3.92 -56.03 -23.87
N ASN A 17 -4.88 -55.57 -24.60
CA ASN A 17 -5.30 -54.20 -24.88
C ASN A 17 -5.13 -53.25 -23.72
N ASN A 18 -4.42 -52.14 -23.91
CA ASN A 18 -4.49 -50.98 -23.05
C ASN A 18 -5.01 -49.77 -23.83
N LYS A 19 -6.15 -49.28 -23.35
CA LYS A 19 -6.68 -47.96 -23.67
C LYS A 19 -5.64 -46.90 -23.31
N ALA A 20 -5.23 -46.14 -24.30
CA ALA A 20 -4.36 -45.00 -24.14
C ALA A 20 -5.03 -43.95 -23.24
N ASN A 21 -4.53 -43.75 -22.02
CA ASN A 21 -4.68 -42.52 -21.27
C ASN A 21 -3.84 -41.46 -22.01
N LYS A 22 -4.53 -40.48 -22.59
CA LYS A 22 -3.89 -39.24 -23.00
C LYS A 22 -3.40 -38.52 -21.74
N GLN A 23 -2.13 -38.63 -21.48
CA GLN A 23 -1.40 -37.72 -20.63
C GLN A 23 -1.35 -36.39 -21.38
N ASP A 24 -2.05 -35.37 -20.84
CA ASP A 24 -1.89 -33.99 -21.25
C ASP A 24 -0.43 -33.60 -21.00
N THR A 25 0.36 -33.65 -22.05
CA THR A 25 1.65 -32.97 -22.08
C THR A 25 1.35 -31.49 -22.06
N LYS A 26 1.54 -30.86 -20.90
CA LYS A 26 1.66 -29.42 -20.83
C LYS A 26 2.72 -29.02 -21.84
N ASP A 27 2.29 -28.25 -22.80
CA ASP A 27 3.13 -27.58 -23.78
C ASP A 27 4.00 -26.55 -23.01
N ASP A 28 5.22 -27.01 -22.66
CA ASP A 28 6.32 -26.15 -22.25
C ASP A 28 6.85 -25.41 -23.49
N SER A 29 5.96 -24.68 -24.17
CA SER A 29 6.38 -23.71 -25.18
C SER A 29 7.20 -22.65 -24.43
N LYS A 30 8.51 -22.65 -24.71
CA LYS A 30 9.51 -21.65 -24.33
C LYS A 30 8.85 -20.28 -24.23
N LYS A 31 8.48 -19.83 -23.01
CA LYS A 31 8.33 -18.41 -22.72
C LYS A 31 9.68 -17.81 -23.10
N THR A 32 9.76 -17.18 -24.25
CA THR A 32 10.90 -16.32 -24.60
C THR A 32 11.06 -15.39 -23.40
N ALA A 33 12.20 -15.50 -22.71
CA ALA A 33 12.44 -14.74 -21.50
C ALA A 33 12.28 -13.26 -21.83
N ILE A 34 11.15 -12.67 -21.43
CA ILE A 34 10.87 -11.26 -21.62
C ILE A 34 11.94 -10.53 -20.80
N THR A 35 12.79 -9.76 -21.47
CA THR A 35 13.71 -8.84 -20.79
C THR A 35 13.19 -7.43 -21.00
N TYR A 36 12.90 -6.73 -19.89
CA TYR A 36 12.39 -5.37 -19.95
C TYR A 36 13.50 -4.38 -20.35
N LYS A 37 13.15 -3.41 -21.19
CA LYS A 37 14.01 -2.30 -21.61
C LYS A 37 13.55 -1.03 -20.90
N ALA A 38 14.43 -0.02 -20.81
CA ALA A 38 14.11 1.28 -20.23
C ALA A 38 13.31 2.18 -21.20
N ASP A 39 12.21 1.66 -21.69
CA ASP A 39 11.23 2.37 -22.51
C ASP A 39 9.80 1.98 -22.08
N TRP A 40 8.86 2.90 -22.21
CA TRP A 40 7.49 2.69 -21.74
C TRP A 40 6.77 1.55 -22.44
N GLU A 41 7.02 1.32 -23.72
CA GLU A 41 6.37 0.24 -24.48
C GLU A 41 6.80 -1.14 -24.00
N SER A 42 8.06 -1.27 -23.58
CA SER A 42 8.55 -2.49 -22.93
C SER A 42 8.02 -2.64 -21.51
N LEU A 43 8.01 -1.55 -20.73
CA LEU A 43 7.62 -1.57 -19.32
C LEU A 43 6.12 -1.82 -19.13
N LYS A 44 5.26 -1.34 -20.04
CA LYS A 44 3.80 -1.63 -20.05
C LYS A 44 3.45 -3.10 -20.27
N LYS A 45 4.40 -3.94 -20.69
CA LYS A 45 4.19 -5.39 -20.82
C LYS A 45 4.26 -6.13 -19.49
N HIS A 46 4.63 -5.43 -18.42
CA HIS A 46 4.62 -5.99 -17.07
C HIS A 46 3.18 -6.12 -16.60
N GLU A 47 2.75 -7.34 -16.34
CA GLU A 47 1.41 -7.63 -15.85
C GLU A 47 1.38 -7.56 -14.32
N THR A 48 0.32 -6.99 -13.78
CA THR A 48 0.12 -7.00 -12.32
C THR A 48 -0.08 -8.44 -11.85
N PRO A 49 0.76 -8.95 -10.94
CA PRO A 49 0.73 -10.36 -10.55
C PRO A 49 -0.51 -10.72 -9.72
N ASN A 50 -0.90 -12.00 -9.82
CA ASN A 50 -2.09 -12.52 -9.13
C ASN A 50 -2.03 -12.34 -7.62
N TRP A 51 -0.85 -12.44 -7.00
CA TRP A 51 -0.74 -12.25 -5.56
C TRP A 51 -1.26 -10.86 -5.13
N PHE A 52 -1.00 -9.80 -5.92
CA PHE A 52 -1.48 -8.45 -5.63
C PHE A 52 -2.99 -8.34 -5.85
N LEU A 53 -3.50 -8.94 -6.95
CA LEU A 53 -4.93 -8.97 -7.25
C LEU A 53 -5.74 -9.70 -6.16
N ASP A 54 -5.12 -10.66 -5.48
CA ASP A 54 -5.76 -11.48 -4.45
C ASP A 54 -5.59 -10.93 -3.03
N ALA A 55 -4.52 -10.18 -2.77
CA ALA A 55 -4.12 -9.72 -1.44
C ALA A 55 -5.07 -8.70 -0.81
N LYS A 56 -5.53 -7.72 -1.58
CA LYS A 56 -6.54 -6.69 -1.24
C LYS A 56 -6.20 -5.75 -0.08
N PHE A 57 -5.45 -6.18 0.93
CA PHE A 57 -5.16 -5.42 2.14
C PHE A 57 -3.70 -5.57 2.57
N GLY A 58 -3.04 -4.43 2.78
CA GLY A 58 -1.70 -4.34 3.33
C GLY A 58 -1.55 -3.26 4.38
N ILE A 59 -0.43 -3.29 5.10
CA ILE A 59 -0.10 -2.34 6.17
C ILE A 59 1.29 -1.75 5.92
N TYR A 60 1.43 -0.44 6.12
CA TYR A 60 2.72 0.21 6.18
C TYR A 60 2.81 1.21 7.35
N CYS A 61 4.00 1.70 7.63
CA CYS A 61 4.23 2.52 8.81
C CYS A 61 5.03 3.76 8.45
N HIS A 62 4.44 4.95 8.64
CA HIS A 62 5.22 6.19 8.71
C HIS A 62 5.90 6.27 10.08
N TRP A 63 7.16 5.88 10.11
CA TRP A 63 7.96 5.79 11.32
C TRP A 63 9.43 6.08 11.03
N GLY A 64 10.01 6.99 11.77
CA GLY A 64 11.37 7.48 11.60
C GLY A 64 11.67 8.62 12.57
N PRO A 65 12.80 9.33 12.42
CA PRO A 65 13.17 10.45 13.31
C PRO A 65 12.09 11.55 13.38
N TYR A 66 11.28 11.73 12.34
CA TYR A 66 10.13 12.65 12.33
C TYR A 66 9.01 12.27 13.31
N SER A 67 9.02 11.05 13.85
CA SER A 67 8.08 10.63 14.91
C SER A 67 8.49 11.11 16.31
N VAL A 68 9.73 11.59 16.49
CA VAL A 68 10.26 12.02 17.79
C VAL A 68 9.51 13.22 18.35
N PRO A 69 9.28 14.32 17.59
CA PRO A 69 8.57 15.46 18.13
C PRO A 69 7.10 15.18 18.44
N ALA A 70 6.51 14.15 17.84
CA ALA A 70 5.10 13.77 18.01
C ALA A 70 4.12 14.96 17.93
N HIS A 71 4.39 15.90 17.01
CA HIS A 71 3.68 17.17 16.95
C HIS A 71 3.13 17.44 15.54
N LYS A 72 1.80 17.43 15.42
CA LYS A 72 1.00 17.81 14.25
C LYS A 72 1.10 16.92 13.02
N THR A 73 2.30 16.58 12.51
CA THR A 73 2.44 15.93 11.23
C THR A 73 3.86 15.37 11.02
N GLU A 74 4.01 14.39 10.14
CA GLU A 74 5.30 13.87 9.63
C GLU A 74 6.10 14.93 8.87
N TRP A 75 5.44 15.98 8.40
CA TRP A 75 6.07 17.15 7.78
C TRP A 75 6.75 18.06 8.79
N TYR A 76 6.83 17.68 10.05
CA TYR A 76 7.50 18.46 11.09
C TYR A 76 8.92 18.85 10.69
N SER A 77 9.67 17.90 10.11
CA SER A 77 11.04 18.12 9.64
C SER A 77 11.17 19.22 8.58
N HIS A 78 10.13 19.47 7.79
CA HIS A 78 10.06 20.56 6.83
C HIS A 78 9.60 21.87 7.49
N TRP A 79 8.44 21.83 8.19
CA TRP A 79 7.81 23.01 8.74
C TRP A 79 8.59 23.68 9.87
N MET A 80 9.48 22.95 10.57
CA MET A 80 10.34 23.53 11.59
C MET A 80 11.31 24.55 11.02
N TYR A 81 11.65 24.49 9.72
CA TYR A 81 12.54 25.43 9.04
C TYR A 81 11.83 26.63 8.40
N VAL A 82 10.50 26.70 8.42
CA VAL A 82 9.75 27.79 7.80
C VAL A 82 9.63 28.96 8.78
N HIS A 83 10.73 29.69 8.98
CA HIS A 83 10.77 30.94 9.75
C HIS A 83 10.22 32.14 8.92
N LYS A 84 10.09 33.32 9.53
CA LYS A 84 9.43 34.50 8.91
C LYS A 84 10.02 34.93 7.55
N ASP A 85 11.34 34.73 7.32
CA ASP A 85 12.06 35.15 6.12
C ASP A 85 12.18 34.01 5.08
N ASN A 86 11.63 32.82 5.39
CA ASN A 86 11.51 31.72 4.46
C ASN A 86 10.45 32.06 3.39
N PRO A 87 10.69 31.82 2.08
CA PRO A 87 9.73 32.07 1.01
C PRO A 87 8.36 31.38 1.19
N GLU A 88 8.30 30.29 1.98
CA GLU A 88 7.06 29.56 2.29
C GLU A 88 6.29 30.16 3.47
N ALA A 89 6.87 31.15 4.15
CA ALA A 89 6.22 31.85 5.26
C ALA A 89 5.00 32.66 4.76
N ARG A 90 3.82 32.32 5.26
CA ARG A 90 2.58 32.99 4.86
C ARG A 90 2.47 34.36 5.52
N ASN A 91 2.35 35.42 4.70
CA ASN A 91 2.26 36.80 5.17
C ASN A 91 3.43 37.23 6.07
N GLY A 92 4.63 36.72 5.81
CA GLY A 92 5.84 37.02 6.60
C GLY A 92 5.77 36.51 8.06
N LYS A 93 4.91 35.52 8.34
CA LYS A 93 4.81 34.88 9.64
C LYS A 93 5.44 33.49 9.59
N PRO A 94 6.20 33.10 10.64
CA PRO A 94 6.73 31.74 10.69
C PRO A 94 5.58 30.72 10.74
N HIS A 95 5.89 29.49 10.32
CA HIS A 95 4.94 28.40 10.48
C HIS A 95 4.76 28.06 11.98
N PRO A 96 3.55 27.71 12.46
CA PRO A 96 3.32 27.39 13.88
C PRO A 96 4.22 26.27 14.42
N ILE A 97 4.63 25.32 13.56
CA ILE A 97 5.58 24.26 13.94
C ILE A 97 6.99 24.83 14.17
N HIS A 98 7.41 25.84 13.40
CA HIS A 98 8.67 26.54 13.65
C HIS A 98 8.67 27.19 15.03
N ASP A 99 7.61 27.93 15.39
CA ASP A 99 7.50 28.59 16.68
C ASP A 99 7.49 27.56 17.83
N HIS A 100 6.78 26.45 17.64
CA HIS A 100 6.80 25.31 18.57
C HIS A 100 8.21 24.75 18.73
N HIS A 101 8.91 24.51 17.60
CA HIS A 101 10.26 23.95 17.60
C HIS A 101 11.23 24.85 18.38
N VAL A 102 11.27 26.14 18.04
CA VAL A 102 12.17 27.10 18.72
C VAL A 102 11.90 27.17 20.21
N LYS A 103 10.63 27.16 20.60
CA LYS A 103 10.22 27.18 22.02
C LYS A 103 10.61 25.91 22.77
N THR A 104 10.56 24.74 22.11
CA THR A 104 10.72 23.44 22.77
C THR A 104 12.17 22.94 22.75
N TYR A 105 12.84 23.12 21.61
CA TYR A 105 14.17 22.55 21.36
C TYR A 105 15.27 23.60 21.17
N GLY A 106 14.93 24.82 20.82
CA GLY A 106 15.88 25.89 20.56
C GLY A 106 15.93 26.33 19.10
N THR A 107 16.84 27.25 18.79
CA THR A 107 17.01 27.81 17.45
C THR A 107 17.67 26.81 16.49
N LEU A 108 17.40 26.92 15.20
CA LEU A 108 17.81 25.98 14.17
C LEU A 108 19.34 25.89 13.94
N ASP A 109 20.08 26.86 14.42
CA ASP A 109 21.56 26.82 14.47
C ASP A 109 22.10 25.95 15.63
N LYS A 110 21.27 25.66 16.64
CA LYS A 110 21.61 24.87 17.82
C LYS A 110 20.98 23.49 17.84
N PHE A 111 19.75 23.39 17.37
CA PHE A 111 19.00 22.16 17.30
C PHE A 111 18.23 22.09 15.96
N GLY A 112 18.82 21.36 15.00
CA GLY A 112 18.21 21.09 13.70
C GLY A 112 17.56 19.72 13.65
N TYR A 113 17.09 19.32 12.46
CA TYR A 113 16.43 18.02 12.29
C TYR A 113 17.36 16.84 12.62
N LYS A 114 18.64 16.91 12.24
CA LYS A 114 19.64 15.88 12.55
C LYS A 114 19.73 15.51 14.04
N ASP A 115 19.36 16.44 14.91
CA ASP A 115 19.44 16.26 16.37
C ASP A 115 18.30 15.39 16.91
N PHE A 116 17.25 15.13 16.13
CA PHE A 116 16.22 14.13 16.43
C PHE A 116 16.69 12.69 16.16
N ILE A 117 17.69 12.48 15.28
CA ILE A 117 18.15 11.14 14.92
C ILE A 117 18.63 10.35 16.15
N PRO A 118 19.50 10.86 17.03
CA PRO A 118 19.90 10.14 18.23
C PRO A 118 18.76 9.95 19.25
N MET A 119 17.67 10.71 19.14
CA MET A 119 16.47 10.57 19.99
C MET A 119 15.48 9.52 19.44
N PHE A 120 15.63 9.13 18.19
CA PHE A 120 14.90 8.04 17.58
C PHE A 120 15.55 6.71 17.96
N THR A 121 15.19 6.16 19.12
CA THR A 121 15.91 5.04 19.74
C THR A 121 15.33 3.68 19.39
N ALA A 122 14.04 3.61 19.04
CA ALA A 122 13.34 2.36 18.72
C ALA A 122 13.55 1.24 19.77
N GLU A 123 13.74 1.58 21.06
CA GLU A 123 14.09 0.62 22.11
C GLU A 123 12.98 -0.40 22.41
N LYS A 124 11.75 -0.12 21.98
CA LYS A 124 10.61 -1.03 22.09
C LYS A 124 10.20 -1.66 20.75
N PHE A 125 10.99 -1.45 19.70
CA PHE A 125 10.72 -2.07 18.41
C PHE A 125 11.00 -3.57 18.48
N ASP A 126 9.95 -4.36 18.37
CA ASP A 126 10.02 -5.81 18.21
C ASP A 126 9.42 -6.21 16.85
N PRO A 127 10.24 -6.62 15.88
CA PRO A 127 9.76 -7.00 14.55
C PRO A 127 8.84 -8.22 14.57
N VAL A 128 8.98 -9.10 15.58
CA VAL A 128 8.08 -10.25 15.76
C VAL A 128 6.69 -9.78 16.17
N GLU A 129 6.60 -8.91 17.20
CA GLU A 129 5.33 -8.33 17.65
C GLU A 129 4.62 -7.55 16.52
N TRP A 130 5.39 -6.77 15.76
CA TRP A 130 4.81 -6.00 14.65
C TRP A 130 4.25 -6.90 13.55
N ALA A 131 5.03 -7.89 13.11
CA ALA A 131 4.59 -8.80 12.06
C ALA A 131 3.42 -9.69 12.50
N ASP A 132 3.39 -10.12 13.78
CA ASP A 132 2.24 -10.82 14.38
C ASP A 132 0.97 -9.97 14.37
N LEU A 133 1.10 -8.67 14.69
CA LEU A 133 -0.02 -7.76 14.65
C LEU A 133 -0.55 -7.57 13.21
N PHE A 134 0.34 -7.44 12.23
CA PHE A 134 -0.04 -7.29 10.82
C PHE A 134 -0.76 -8.55 10.29
N GLU A 135 -0.25 -9.73 10.62
CA GLU A 135 -0.90 -11.00 10.28
C GLU A 135 -2.28 -11.11 10.94
N LYS A 136 -2.37 -10.83 12.26
CA LYS A 136 -3.64 -10.85 13.01
C LYS A 136 -4.63 -9.82 12.51
N ALA A 137 -4.17 -8.68 11.98
CA ALA A 137 -5.00 -7.68 11.31
C ALA A 137 -5.54 -8.14 9.95
N GLY A 138 -5.01 -9.25 9.42
CA GLY A 138 -5.40 -9.81 8.11
C GLY A 138 -4.59 -9.27 6.93
N ALA A 139 -3.52 -8.49 7.15
CA ALA A 139 -2.67 -8.00 6.07
C ALA A 139 -2.07 -9.16 5.26
N LYS A 140 -1.93 -8.95 3.95
CA LYS A 140 -1.28 -9.88 3.02
C LYS A 140 0.05 -9.34 2.50
N PHE A 141 0.31 -8.07 2.68
CA PHE A 141 1.58 -7.42 2.40
C PHE A 141 1.83 -6.33 3.43
N ALA A 142 3.07 -6.14 3.81
CA ALA A 142 3.44 -5.12 4.80
C ALA A 142 4.90 -4.67 4.66
N GLY A 143 5.21 -3.50 5.23
CA GLY A 143 6.57 -2.97 5.32
C GLY A 143 6.63 -1.59 5.97
N PRO A 144 7.83 -1.12 6.32
CA PRO A 144 8.03 0.24 6.82
C PRO A 144 8.17 1.23 5.68
N VAL A 145 8.09 2.52 5.98
CA VAL A 145 8.71 3.55 5.13
C VAL A 145 10.21 3.34 5.15
N SER A 146 10.79 3.06 3.99
CA SER A 146 12.22 2.80 3.84
C SER A 146 13.04 4.07 3.99
N GLU A 147 12.61 5.14 3.33
CA GLU A 147 13.16 6.49 3.44
C GLU A 147 12.04 7.49 3.18
N HIS A 148 11.80 8.36 4.16
CA HIS A 148 10.86 9.46 4.01
C HIS A 148 11.53 10.67 3.32
N ALA A 149 10.78 11.74 3.16
CA ALA A 149 11.26 13.02 2.63
C ALA A 149 12.38 13.67 3.46
N ASP A 150 12.61 13.18 4.67
CA ASP A 150 13.63 13.63 5.61
C ASP A 150 15.05 13.13 5.32
N GLY A 151 15.19 12.16 4.37
CA GLY A 151 16.48 11.67 3.91
C GLY A 151 17.16 10.62 4.81
N PHE A 152 16.48 10.18 5.89
CA PHE A 152 17.02 9.15 6.79
C PHE A 152 16.62 7.75 6.33
N ALA A 153 17.62 6.90 6.07
CA ALA A 153 17.43 5.54 5.59
C ALA A 153 17.12 4.57 6.74
N MET A 154 16.04 3.79 6.63
CA MET A 154 15.62 2.83 7.66
C MET A 154 16.23 1.44 7.46
N TRP A 155 17.30 1.32 6.67
CA TRP A 155 18.03 0.07 6.37
C TRP A 155 19.52 0.24 6.57
N ASP A 156 20.27 -0.87 6.56
CA ASP A 156 21.72 -0.93 6.57
C ASP A 156 22.26 -0.52 5.18
N SER A 157 22.63 0.76 5.01
CA SER A 157 22.99 1.33 3.72
C SER A 157 24.51 1.40 3.52
N ASP A 158 24.97 0.94 2.34
CA ASP A 158 26.36 1.15 1.91
C ASP A 158 26.55 2.49 1.16
N ILE A 159 25.45 3.26 0.96
CA ILE A 159 25.44 4.48 0.14
C ILE A 159 25.44 5.75 1.00
N THR A 160 24.82 5.71 2.16
CA THR A 160 24.71 6.86 3.07
C THR A 160 25.09 6.47 4.50
N GLU A 161 25.73 7.39 5.21
CA GLU A 161 25.97 7.28 6.66
C GLU A 161 24.74 7.67 7.51
N TRP A 162 23.70 8.24 6.87
CA TRP A 162 22.49 8.69 7.53
C TRP A 162 21.44 7.56 7.51
N ASP A 163 21.71 6.52 8.28
CA ASP A 163 20.87 5.34 8.31
C ASP A 163 20.63 4.78 9.72
N ALA A 164 19.62 3.94 9.83
CA ALA A 164 19.17 3.38 11.11
C ALA A 164 20.12 2.31 11.68
N LYS A 165 21.03 1.77 10.87
CA LYS A 165 22.03 0.80 11.31
C LYS A 165 23.16 1.48 12.08
N ASP A 166 23.60 2.64 11.63
CA ASP A 166 24.75 3.35 12.18
C ASP A 166 24.33 4.44 13.16
N MET A 167 23.13 4.99 13.03
CA MET A 167 22.61 6.08 13.84
C MET A 167 21.26 5.74 14.50
N GLY A 168 20.86 6.53 15.48
CA GLY A 168 19.59 6.37 16.18
C GLY A 168 19.44 4.97 16.79
N PRO A 169 18.57 4.10 16.26
CA PRO A 169 18.30 2.78 16.81
C PRO A 169 19.45 1.79 16.69
N LYS A 170 20.41 2.05 15.80
CA LYS A 170 21.55 1.18 15.49
C LYS A 170 21.13 -0.24 15.11
N ARG A 171 20.10 -0.32 14.27
CA ARG A 171 19.46 -1.57 13.80
C ARG A 171 19.12 -1.47 12.33
N ASP A 172 19.22 -2.59 11.61
CA ASP A 172 18.67 -2.75 10.27
C ASP A 172 17.15 -3.01 10.35
N ILE A 173 16.37 -1.94 10.48
CA ILE A 173 14.93 -2.01 10.68
C ILE A 173 14.24 -2.75 9.52
N MET A 174 14.59 -2.43 8.27
CA MET A 174 14.03 -3.10 7.10
C MET A 174 14.39 -4.59 7.06
N GLY A 175 15.64 -4.92 7.29
CA GLY A 175 16.10 -6.31 7.27
C GLY A 175 15.47 -7.16 8.35
N GLU A 176 15.34 -6.64 9.57
CA GLU A 176 14.69 -7.33 10.69
C GLU A 176 13.20 -7.54 10.41
N LEU A 177 12.47 -6.50 10.01
CA LEU A 177 11.03 -6.58 9.77
C LEU A 177 10.70 -7.43 8.53
N SER A 178 11.49 -7.35 7.46
CA SER A 178 11.29 -8.13 6.23
C SER A 178 11.33 -9.64 6.49
N LYS A 179 12.22 -10.09 7.37
CA LYS A 179 12.33 -11.50 7.78
C LYS A 179 11.06 -11.98 8.48
N GLU A 180 10.55 -11.18 9.42
CA GLU A 180 9.39 -11.56 10.21
C GLU A 180 8.09 -11.49 9.39
N ILE A 181 7.95 -10.54 8.47
CA ILE A 181 6.83 -10.45 7.53
C ILE A 181 6.78 -11.71 6.65
N ARG A 182 7.91 -12.13 6.07
CA ARG A 182 7.97 -13.32 5.20
C ARG A 182 7.75 -14.63 5.92
N LYS A 183 8.15 -14.76 7.19
CA LYS A 183 7.85 -15.95 8.02
C LYS A 183 6.35 -16.21 8.20
N ARG A 184 5.52 -15.19 7.95
CA ARG A 184 4.05 -15.24 8.07
C ARG A 184 3.38 -15.25 6.69
N ASP A 185 4.11 -15.65 5.65
CA ASP A 185 3.63 -15.71 4.27
C ASP A 185 3.06 -14.39 3.73
N MET A 186 3.38 -13.27 4.37
CA MET A 186 3.08 -11.93 3.87
C MET A 186 4.15 -11.47 2.87
N LYS A 187 3.72 -10.69 1.87
CA LYS A 187 4.61 -10.02 0.93
C LYS A 187 5.27 -8.83 1.60
N PHE A 188 6.59 -8.68 1.40
CA PHE A 188 7.33 -7.54 1.94
C PHE A 188 7.30 -6.37 0.95
N ILE A 189 6.99 -5.17 1.46
CA ILE A 189 6.96 -3.94 0.68
C ILE A 189 7.99 -2.93 1.19
N ALA A 190 8.55 -2.16 0.25
CA ALA A 190 9.40 -1.03 0.54
C ALA A 190 8.71 0.25 0.03
N THR A 191 8.48 1.23 0.91
CA THR A 191 7.85 2.50 0.52
C THR A 191 8.88 3.62 0.55
N PHE A 192 8.86 4.50 -0.46
CA PHE A 192 9.99 5.36 -0.75
C PHE A 192 9.56 6.78 -1.12
N HIS A 193 10.08 7.79 -0.36
CA HIS A 193 9.70 9.19 -0.52
C HIS A 193 10.90 10.11 -0.82
N ARG A 194 12.13 9.56 -1.04
CA ARG A 194 13.36 10.35 -1.19
C ARG A 194 13.28 11.45 -2.25
N HIS A 195 12.50 11.28 -3.31
CA HIS A 195 12.34 12.32 -4.33
C HIS A 195 11.78 13.63 -3.77
N TRP A 196 11.05 13.57 -2.64
CA TRP A 196 10.60 14.72 -1.87
C TRP A 196 11.71 15.46 -1.15
N LEU A 197 12.88 14.83 -0.88
CA LEU A 197 14.02 15.49 -0.26
C LEU A 197 14.52 16.70 -1.06
N LEU A 198 14.32 16.67 -2.38
CA LEU A 198 14.63 17.81 -3.23
C LEU A 198 13.82 19.03 -2.80
N ALA A 199 14.49 20.03 -2.24
CA ALA A 199 13.92 21.24 -1.64
C ALA A 199 13.08 21.03 -0.35
N TRP A 200 13.17 19.86 0.29
CA TRP A 200 12.51 19.63 1.59
C TRP A 200 13.09 20.50 2.70
N PHE A 201 14.42 20.62 2.73
CA PHE A 201 15.13 21.47 3.66
C PHE A 201 15.63 22.74 2.97
N PRO A 202 15.67 23.91 3.67
CA PRO A 202 16.17 25.17 3.10
C PRO A 202 17.71 25.17 3.06
N THR A 203 18.32 24.31 2.26
CA THR A 203 19.78 24.17 2.15
C THR A 203 20.47 25.43 1.61
N TRP A 204 19.70 26.42 1.17
CA TRP A 204 20.14 27.76 0.78
C TRP A 204 20.29 28.72 1.97
N ASP A 205 19.71 28.39 3.15
CA ASP A 205 19.58 29.31 4.28
C ASP A 205 20.73 29.13 5.28
N GLU A 206 21.69 30.03 5.20
CA GLU A 206 22.89 30.01 6.05
C GLU A 206 22.63 30.29 7.53
N THR A 207 21.41 30.64 7.93
CA THR A 207 21.01 30.80 9.32
C THR A 207 20.58 29.50 9.99
N THR A 208 20.57 28.41 9.25
CA THR A 208 20.15 27.07 9.72
C THR A 208 21.26 26.04 9.48
N ASP A 209 21.21 24.94 10.23
CA ASP A 209 22.12 23.81 10.06
C ASP A 209 21.96 23.09 8.71
N ALA A 210 20.81 23.24 8.06
CA ALA A 210 20.50 22.61 6.76
C ALA A 210 21.40 23.11 5.62
N SER A 211 22.02 24.29 5.76
CA SER A 211 22.95 24.84 4.78
C SER A 211 24.39 24.35 4.92
N ASP A 212 24.74 23.71 6.04
CA ASP A 212 26.08 23.21 6.30
C ASP A 212 26.38 22.00 5.39
N PRO A 213 27.39 22.08 4.50
CA PRO A 213 27.76 20.99 3.59
C PRO A 213 28.07 19.67 4.29
N LYS A 214 28.48 19.71 5.56
CA LYS A 214 28.73 18.53 6.38
C LYS A 214 27.52 17.61 6.51
N TYR A 215 26.32 18.19 6.43
CA TYR A 215 25.06 17.46 6.58
C TYR A 215 24.31 17.25 5.23
N ALA A 216 24.98 17.53 4.10
CA ALA A 216 24.36 17.40 2.78
C ALA A 216 23.86 15.97 2.46
N GLY A 217 24.47 14.94 3.07
CA GLY A 217 24.01 13.54 2.95
C GLY A 217 22.60 13.32 3.49
N LEU A 218 22.21 14.08 4.52
CA LEU A 218 20.87 14.07 5.11
C LEU A 218 19.93 15.10 4.43
N TYR A 219 20.38 16.37 4.37
CA TYR A 219 19.53 17.49 3.96
C TYR A 219 19.38 17.65 2.46
N GLY A 220 20.13 16.89 1.67
CA GLY A 220 20.07 16.94 0.21
C GLY A 220 20.98 18.01 -0.41
N PRO A 221 20.85 18.22 -1.73
CA PRO A 221 21.70 19.14 -2.47
C PRO A 221 21.45 20.61 -2.12
N LYS A 222 22.44 21.47 -2.31
CA LYS A 222 22.29 22.92 -2.18
C LYS A 222 21.22 23.42 -3.17
N MET A 223 20.14 23.97 -2.67
CA MET A 223 19.03 24.54 -3.43
C MET A 223 19.15 26.05 -3.51
N LYS A 224 18.35 26.69 -4.38
CA LYS A 224 18.22 28.14 -4.45
C LYS A 224 17.08 28.62 -3.56
N LYS A 225 17.24 29.81 -2.99
CA LYS A 225 16.12 30.46 -2.27
C LYS A 225 14.92 30.60 -3.21
N GLY A 226 13.78 30.06 -2.77
CA GLY A 226 12.54 30.09 -3.54
C GLY A 226 12.27 28.84 -4.38
N ASP A 227 13.16 27.85 -4.39
CA ASP A 227 12.83 26.50 -4.87
C ASP A 227 11.82 25.87 -3.89
N PHE A 228 10.67 25.46 -4.39
CA PHE A 228 9.57 24.94 -3.57
C PHE A 228 9.37 23.46 -3.78
N ILE A 229 8.92 22.77 -2.74
CA ILE A 229 8.61 21.35 -2.79
C ILE A 229 7.18 21.05 -3.26
N TYR A 230 6.26 22.02 -3.17
CA TYR A 230 4.86 21.77 -3.46
C TYR A 230 4.59 21.45 -4.92
N PRO A 231 3.93 20.32 -5.23
CA PRO A 231 3.42 20.08 -6.56
C PRO A 231 2.35 21.12 -6.89
N ARG A 232 2.42 21.70 -8.08
CA ARG A 232 1.37 22.55 -8.58
C ARG A 232 0.18 21.72 -9.03
N ARG A 233 -0.97 22.37 -9.25
CA ARG A 233 -2.20 21.69 -9.63
C ARG A 233 -2.11 21.11 -11.05
N LYS A 234 -2.93 20.10 -11.35
CA LYS A 234 -2.95 19.36 -12.62
C LYS A 234 -2.93 20.24 -13.89
N HIS A 235 -3.69 21.35 -13.90
CA HIS A 235 -3.71 22.28 -15.05
C HIS A 235 -2.38 23.02 -15.26
N GLU A 236 -1.56 23.12 -14.24
CA GLU A 236 -0.22 23.71 -14.32
C GLU A 236 0.78 22.69 -14.89
N ILE A 237 0.49 21.38 -14.79
CA ILE A 237 1.27 20.28 -15.37
C ILE A 237 1.07 20.21 -16.89
N ASP A 238 -0.17 20.38 -17.36
CA ASP A 238 -0.52 20.33 -18.77
C ASP A 238 0.07 21.51 -19.59
N GLU A 239 0.57 22.57 -18.92
CA GLU A 239 1.18 23.75 -19.54
C GLU A 239 2.72 23.74 -19.62
N GLY A 240 3.35 22.60 -19.32
CA GLY A 240 4.82 22.45 -19.39
C GLY A 240 5.54 22.94 -18.14
N LEU A 241 5.22 22.36 -17.02
CA LEU A 241 5.71 22.61 -15.65
C LEU A 241 7.21 22.46 -15.43
N GLU A 242 7.94 21.90 -16.38
CA GLU A 242 9.40 21.91 -16.38
C GLU A 242 10.00 23.31 -16.11
N LYS A 243 9.18 24.35 -16.29
CA LYS A 243 9.53 25.74 -16.00
C LYS A 243 9.45 26.12 -14.51
N TYR A 244 8.82 25.34 -13.67
CA TYR A 244 8.43 25.75 -12.32
C TYR A 244 8.93 24.86 -11.18
N TYR A 245 9.40 23.63 -11.49
CA TYR A 245 10.06 22.76 -10.53
C TYR A 245 11.55 22.70 -10.76
N PRO A 246 12.36 22.73 -9.72
CA PRO A 246 13.73 22.33 -9.88
C PRO A 246 13.74 20.82 -10.17
N MET A 247 14.07 20.48 -11.43
CA MET A 247 14.37 19.10 -11.76
C MET A 247 15.56 18.63 -10.95
N ALA A 248 15.51 17.38 -10.49
CA ALA A 248 16.59 16.81 -9.70
C ALA A 248 17.94 16.90 -10.45
N PRO A 249 19.00 17.40 -9.81
CA PRO A 249 20.34 17.37 -10.39
C PRO A 249 20.76 15.94 -10.74
N LYS A 250 21.64 15.81 -11.73
CA LYS A 250 22.09 14.49 -12.21
C LYS A 250 22.59 13.59 -11.09
N GLU A 251 23.33 14.12 -10.14
CA GLU A 251 23.89 13.32 -9.03
C GLU A 251 22.80 12.89 -8.06
N PHE A 252 21.78 13.71 -7.79
CA PHE A 252 20.62 13.31 -7.00
C PHE A 252 19.79 12.20 -7.69
N ASN A 253 19.60 12.30 -9.00
CA ASN A 253 18.93 11.23 -9.77
C ASN A 253 19.70 9.90 -9.68
N LYS A 254 21.03 9.92 -9.76
CA LYS A 254 21.87 8.73 -9.63
C LYS A 254 21.79 8.13 -8.22
N ASP A 255 21.85 8.97 -7.19
CA ASP A 255 21.74 8.56 -5.80
C ASP A 255 20.37 7.96 -5.50
N TRP A 256 19.28 8.59 -5.97
CA TRP A 256 17.92 8.05 -5.88
C TRP A 256 17.82 6.64 -6.48
N LEU A 257 18.35 6.44 -7.68
CA LEU A 257 18.35 5.14 -8.36
C LEU A 257 19.25 4.13 -7.66
N ALA A 258 20.41 4.55 -7.14
CA ALA A 258 21.35 3.67 -6.44
C ALA A 258 20.76 3.13 -5.14
N ARG A 259 20.10 3.97 -4.33
CA ARG A 259 19.42 3.56 -3.09
C ARG A 259 18.29 2.56 -3.35
N LEU A 260 17.51 2.78 -4.41
CA LEU A 260 16.46 1.83 -4.79
C LEU A 260 17.03 0.47 -5.21
N LYS A 261 18.14 0.46 -5.98
CA LYS A 261 18.82 -0.77 -6.35
C LYS A 261 19.39 -1.49 -5.12
N GLU A 262 19.96 -0.75 -4.19
CA GLU A 262 20.45 -1.30 -2.93
C GLU A 262 19.33 -1.99 -2.13
N ILE A 263 18.16 -1.34 -1.98
CA ILE A 263 16.99 -1.91 -1.32
C ILE A 263 16.52 -3.18 -2.04
N ILE A 264 16.45 -3.15 -3.38
CA ILE A 264 16.05 -4.30 -4.20
C ILE A 264 17.03 -5.46 -4.00
N ASP A 265 18.32 -5.19 -4.05
CA ASP A 265 19.38 -6.23 -3.96
C ASP A 265 19.49 -6.82 -2.55
N LYS A 266 19.39 -5.98 -1.50
CA LYS A 266 19.54 -6.42 -0.10
C LYS A 266 18.28 -7.13 0.42
N TYR A 267 17.09 -6.63 0.07
CA TYR A 267 15.85 -7.04 0.75
C TYR A 267 14.82 -7.70 -0.17
N ASN A 268 15.00 -7.69 -1.50
CA ASN A 268 14.10 -8.32 -2.46
C ASN A 268 12.60 -8.00 -2.22
N PRO A 269 12.18 -6.72 -2.13
CA PRO A 269 10.79 -6.38 -1.86
C PRO A 269 9.89 -6.93 -2.96
N ASP A 270 8.70 -7.42 -2.57
CA ASP A 270 7.66 -7.86 -3.51
C ASP A 270 6.91 -6.67 -4.12
N MET A 271 6.90 -5.53 -3.41
CA MET A 271 6.37 -4.26 -3.93
C MET A 271 7.30 -3.09 -3.55
N VAL A 272 7.53 -2.20 -4.52
CA VAL A 272 8.12 -0.88 -4.26
C VAL A 272 7.06 0.18 -4.52
N TRP A 273 6.70 0.88 -3.47
CA TRP A 273 5.70 1.93 -3.49
C TRP A 273 6.34 3.32 -3.46
N PHE A 274 5.76 4.26 -4.19
CA PHE A 274 6.20 5.65 -4.22
C PHE A 274 5.07 6.60 -3.86
N ASP A 275 5.44 7.65 -3.14
CA ASP A 275 4.61 8.83 -2.99
C ASP A 275 4.59 9.66 -4.29
N ASN A 276 3.73 10.66 -4.36
CA ASN A 276 3.60 11.57 -5.51
C ASN A 276 4.86 12.44 -5.72
N LYS A 277 4.89 13.23 -6.81
CA LYS A 277 5.98 14.15 -7.16
C LYS A 277 7.28 13.47 -7.64
N MET A 278 7.25 12.19 -7.97
CA MET A 278 8.43 11.50 -8.49
C MET A 278 8.84 12.01 -9.91
N ASP A 279 8.00 12.82 -10.54
CA ASP A 279 8.28 13.51 -11.82
C ASP A 279 9.45 14.51 -11.75
N VAL A 280 9.87 14.94 -10.54
CA VAL A 280 11.12 15.71 -10.36
C VAL A 280 12.37 14.88 -10.69
N ILE A 281 12.26 13.56 -10.64
CA ILE A 281 13.30 12.62 -11.06
C ILE A 281 13.25 12.46 -12.58
N GLY A 282 14.38 12.63 -13.24
CA GLY A 282 14.47 12.52 -14.70
C GLY A 282 13.87 11.23 -15.23
N GLU A 283 13.04 11.33 -16.29
CA GLU A 283 12.28 10.20 -16.83
C GLU A 283 13.13 8.96 -17.14
N GLN A 284 14.35 9.17 -17.64
CA GLN A 284 15.30 8.09 -17.91
C GLN A 284 15.65 7.27 -16.66
N TYR A 285 15.74 7.91 -15.47
CA TYR A 285 16.05 7.23 -14.21
C TYR A 285 14.84 6.47 -13.69
N ARG A 286 13.63 7.00 -13.87
CA ARG A 286 12.37 6.32 -13.56
C ARG A 286 12.17 5.06 -14.41
N LYS A 287 12.47 5.14 -15.71
CA LYS A 287 12.46 3.98 -16.63
C LYS A 287 13.54 2.94 -16.27
N GLU A 288 14.77 3.40 -15.92
CA GLU A 288 15.85 2.50 -15.49
C GLU A 288 15.53 1.80 -14.17
N PHE A 289 14.82 2.45 -13.25
CA PHE A 289 14.32 1.82 -12.03
C PHE A 289 13.35 0.67 -12.36
N LEU A 290 12.28 0.92 -13.12
CA LEU A 290 11.30 -0.12 -13.48
C LEU A 290 11.97 -1.28 -14.25
N LYS A 291 12.83 -0.96 -15.23
CA LYS A 291 13.61 -1.96 -15.95
C LYS A 291 14.43 -2.82 -14.99
N TYR A 292 15.15 -2.19 -14.07
CA TYR A 292 15.98 -2.90 -13.09
C TYR A 292 15.13 -3.82 -12.24
N TYR A 293 14.07 -3.31 -11.65
CA TYR A 293 13.22 -4.00 -10.71
C TYR A 293 12.46 -5.18 -11.37
N TYR A 294 11.87 -4.97 -12.53
CA TYR A 294 11.16 -6.03 -13.26
C TYR A 294 12.10 -7.14 -13.73
N ASN A 295 13.29 -6.79 -14.23
CA ASN A 295 14.29 -7.80 -14.60
C ASN A 295 14.88 -8.52 -13.38
N HIS A 296 15.01 -7.85 -12.24
CA HIS A 296 15.39 -8.47 -10.97
C HIS A 296 14.35 -9.53 -10.55
N GLY A 297 13.05 -9.18 -10.62
CA GLY A 297 11.96 -10.12 -10.40
C GLY A 297 12.03 -11.33 -11.30
N LEU A 298 12.20 -11.14 -12.61
CA LEU A 298 12.36 -12.23 -13.57
C LEU A 298 13.54 -13.14 -13.23
N LYS A 299 14.69 -12.54 -12.91
CA LYS A 299 15.91 -13.31 -12.57
C LYS A 299 15.72 -14.18 -11.33
N ASN A 300 14.96 -13.69 -10.35
CA ASN A 300 14.74 -14.35 -9.07
C ASN A 300 13.43 -15.17 -9.02
N ASN A 301 12.73 -15.32 -10.15
CA ASN A 301 11.40 -15.94 -10.21
C ASN A 301 10.44 -15.35 -9.16
N GLN A 302 10.47 -14.03 -9.01
CA GLN A 302 9.65 -13.27 -8.09
C GLN A 302 8.71 -12.36 -8.87
N ASP A 303 7.42 -12.47 -8.60
CA ASP A 303 6.40 -11.58 -9.15
C ASP A 303 6.39 -10.27 -8.35
N VAL A 304 6.83 -9.18 -8.97
CA VAL A 304 7.01 -7.88 -8.31
C VAL A 304 5.98 -6.86 -8.76
N VAL A 305 5.70 -5.87 -7.89
CA VAL A 305 4.78 -4.75 -8.16
C VAL A 305 5.49 -3.43 -7.88
N SER A 306 5.32 -2.45 -8.76
CA SER A 306 5.60 -1.05 -8.45
C SER A 306 4.33 -0.23 -8.52
N THR A 307 4.25 0.84 -7.73
CA THR A 307 3.12 1.78 -7.74
C THR A 307 3.57 3.17 -8.17
N TYR A 308 2.62 4.01 -8.54
CA TYR A 308 2.86 5.41 -8.88
C TYR A 308 1.62 6.24 -8.63
N LYS A 309 1.79 7.54 -8.41
CA LYS A 309 0.72 8.53 -8.34
C LYS A 309 0.75 9.45 -9.55
N PHE A 310 -0.41 9.95 -9.95
CA PHE A 310 -0.59 10.92 -11.05
C PHE A 310 0.13 10.55 -12.36
N TYR A 311 1.20 11.28 -12.71
CA TYR A 311 1.95 11.16 -13.97
C TYR A 311 3.38 10.68 -13.74
N ASP A 312 3.68 10.14 -12.56
CA ASP A 312 5.03 9.73 -12.20
C ASP A 312 5.58 8.62 -13.09
N PHE A 313 4.72 7.70 -13.51
CA PHE A 313 5.00 6.70 -14.54
C PHE A 313 3.95 6.76 -15.66
N ALA A 314 4.27 6.17 -16.81
CA ALA A 314 3.29 6.03 -17.87
C ALA A 314 2.16 5.07 -17.45
N PRO A 315 0.89 5.40 -17.71
CA PRO A 315 -0.23 4.52 -17.41
C PRO A 315 -0.03 3.11 -17.97
N GLY A 316 -0.31 2.10 -17.15
CA GLY A 316 -0.14 0.68 -17.49
C GLY A 316 1.28 0.14 -17.31
N SER A 317 2.27 0.95 -16.93
CA SER A 317 3.62 0.46 -16.63
C SER A 317 3.83 0.05 -15.17
N ALA A 318 2.90 0.40 -14.28
CA ALA A 318 2.86 0.07 -12.86
C ALA A 318 1.42 0.23 -12.34
N VAL A 319 1.16 -0.07 -11.08
CA VAL A 319 -0.16 0.06 -10.45
C VAL A 319 -0.39 1.52 -10.03
N LEU A 320 -1.51 2.10 -10.48
CA LEU A 320 -1.93 3.44 -10.06
C LEU A 320 -2.31 3.43 -8.59
N ASP A 321 -1.82 4.41 -7.84
CA ASP A 321 -2.15 4.63 -6.43
C ASP A 321 -2.84 5.97 -6.21
N LEU A 322 -3.81 5.99 -5.30
CA LEU A 322 -4.55 7.18 -4.88
C LEU A 322 -4.27 7.44 -3.40
N GLU A 323 -4.08 8.69 -3.03
CA GLU A 323 -3.85 9.04 -1.63
C GLU A 323 -5.14 9.51 -0.95
N ARG A 324 -5.53 8.84 0.16
CA ARG A 324 -6.74 9.14 0.94
C ARG A 324 -7.95 9.40 0.04
N ALA A 325 -8.18 8.47 -0.90
CA ALA A 325 -9.19 8.64 -1.93
C ALA A 325 -9.78 7.30 -2.37
N ARG A 326 -10.95 7.35 -3.01
CA ARG A 326 -11.60 6.20 -3.63
C ARG A 326 -12.01 6.54 -5.06
N MET A 327 -12.07 5.52 -5.91
CA MET A 327 -12.75 5.65 -7.19
C MET A 327 -14.28 5.70 -6.96
N SER A 328 -15.01 6.51 -7.73
CA SER A 328 -16.48 6.54 -7.67
C SER A 328 -17.09 5.29 -8.32
N GLU A 329 -16.41 4.75 -9.34
CA GLU A 329 -16.85 3.61 -10.13
C GLU A 329 -15.80 2.50 -10.17
N LYS A 330 -16.20 1.27 -10.49
CA LYS A 330 -15.27 0.17 -10.72
C LYS A 330 -14.33 0.48 -11.89
N LYS A 331 -13.11 -0.04 -11.83
CA LYS A 331 -12.11 0.09 -12.90
C LYS A 331 -11.78 -1.28 -13.51
N ASP A 332 -11.48 -1.27 -14.80
CA ASP A 332 -11.05 -2.49 -15.51
C ASP A 332 -9.59 -2.86 -15.26
N PHE A 333 -8.84 -1.96 -14.61
CA PHE A 333 -7.46 -2.16 -14.19
C PHE A 333 -7.34 -2.18 -12.66
N PRO A 334 -6.38 -2.91 -12.10
CA PRO A 334 -6.13 -2.90 -10.66
C PRO A 334 -5.50 -1.58 -10.23
N TRP A 335 -5.87 -1.13 -9.05
CA TRP A 335 -5.35 0.09 -8.44
C TRP A 335 -5.14 -0.09 -6.94
N LEU A 336 -4.36 0.81 -6.35
CA LEU A 336 -4.11 0.88 -4.92
C LEU A 336 -4.67 2.19 -4.38
N THR A 337 -4.99 2.22 -3.11
CA THR A 337 -5.14 3.46 -2.36
C THR A 337 -4.43 3.32 -1.03
N ASP A 338 -3.63 4.33 -0.69
CA ASP A 338 -3.06 4.43 0.64
C ASP A 338 -3.88 5.39 1.50
N ASP A 339 -4.09 5.02 2.76
CA ASP A 339 -4.77 5.86 3.73
C ASP A 339 -4.20 5.63 5.13
N SER A 340 -4.30 6.63 6.01
CA SER A 340 -3.84 6.51 7.38
C SER A 340 -4.97 6.17 8.34
N ILE A 341 -4.66 5.37 9.34
CA ILE A 341 -5.55 5.09 10.47
C ILE A 341 -5.92 6.37 11.25
N ASP A 342 -5.08 7.41 11.16
CA ASP A 342 -5.30 8.73 11.77
C ASP A 342 -5.77 9.75 10.72
N TRP A 343 -6.82 10.51 11.01
CA TRP A 343 -7.32 11.58 10.16
C TRP A 343 -6.34 12.75 10.01
N LYS A 344 -5.51 13.02 11.03
CA LYS A 344 -4.69 14.23 11.11
C LYS A 344 -3.31 14.04 10.50
N ALA A 345 -2.67 12.88 10.71
CA ALA A 345 -1.27 12.68 10.39
C ALA A 345 -0.98 11.29 9.83
N TRP A 346 0.17 11.15 9.16
CA TRP A 346 0.70 9.86 8.75
C TRP A 346 1.62 9.25 9.80
N SER A 347 2.35 10.07 10.58
CA SER A 347 3.16 9.61 11.72
C SER A 347 2.44 9.77 13.05
N HIS A 348 3.03 9.21 14.11
CA HIS A 348 2.51 9.41 15.48
C HIS A 348 2.54 10.88 15.88
N ILE A 349 1.43 11.35 16.44
CA ILE A 349 1.27 12.66 17.07
C ILE A 349 0.64 12.55 18.45
N SER A 350 0.84 13.55 19.31
CA SER A 350 0.35 13.55 20.70
C SER A 350 -1.17 13.69 20.84
N ASP A 351 -1.85 14.21 19.82
CA ASP A 351 -3.31 14.44 19.79
C ASP A 351 -3.96 13.76 18.55
N PRO A 352 -3.84 12.42 18.38
CA PRO A 352 -4.35 11.72 17.22
C PRO A 352 -5.88 11.76 17.14
N ASP A 353 -6.40 11.58 15.92
CA ASP A 353 -7.83 11.43 15.63
C ASP A 353 -8.04 10.17 14.80
N TYR A 354 -8.12 9.04 15.48
CA TYR A 354 -8.20 7.75 14.80
C TYR A 354 -9.57 7.48 14.20
N LYS A 355 -9.57 6.97 12.96
CA LYS A 355 -10.77 6.46 12.29
C LYS A 355 -11.38 5.32 13.09
N SER A 356 -12.71 5.18 13.05
CA SER A 356 -13.37 4.01 13.62
C SER A 356 -13.04 2.75 12.82
N THR A 357 -13.07 1.59 13.46
CA THR A 357 -12.90 0.30 12.76
C THR A 357 -13.95 0.11 11.67
N ASN A 358 -15.20 0.55 11.92
CA ASN A 358 -16.26 0.52 10.91
C ASN A 358 -15.86 1.28 9.65
N ARG A 359 -15.36 2.51 9.80
CA ARG A 359 -14.89 3.33 8.68
C ARG A 359 -13.79 2.65 7.88
N LEU A 360 -12.84 2.00 8.54
CA LEU A 360 -11.73 1.30 7.90
C LEU A 360 -12.20 0.06 7.13
N ILE A 361 -13.15 -0.69 7.68
CA ILE A 361 -13.74 -1.86 7.02
C ILE A 361 -14.57 -1.43 5.81
N ASP A 362 -15.43 -0.43 5.95
CA ASP A 362 -16.24 0.10 4.86
C ASP A 362 -15.37 0.61 3.70
N PHE A 363 -14.27 1.30 4.05
CA PHE A 363 -13.29 1.75 3.08
C PHE A 363 -12.67 0.58 2.32
N LEU A 364 -12.24 -0.47 3.01
CA LEU A 364 -11.68 -1.67 2.40
C LEU A 364 -12.69 -2.35 1.47
N VAL A 365 -13.91 -2.56 1.94
CA VAL A 365 -14.98 -3.22 1.15
C VAL A 365 -15.31 -2.43 -0.12
N ASP A 366 -15.47 -1.12 0.01
CA ASP A 366 -15.78 -0.24 -1.13
C ASP A 366 -14.65 -0.27 -2.18
N VAL A 367 -13.38 -0.14 -1.74
CA VAL A 367 -12.21 -0.18 -2.61
C VAL A 367 -12.11 -1.52 -3.35
N VAL A 368 -12.28 -2.64 -2.64
CA VAL A 368 -12.18 -4.00 -3.21
C VAL A 368 -13.27 -4.24 -4.24
N SER A 369 -14.50 -3.80 -3.99
CA SER A 369 -15.63 -3.94 -4.93
C SER A 369 -15.38 -3.22 -6.26
N LYS A 370 -14.45 -2.24 -6.29
CA LYS A 370 -14.10 -1.41 -7.46
C LYS A 370 -12.76 -1.79 -8.10
N ASN A 371 -12.23 -2.99 -7.81
CA ASN A 371 -10.97 -3.54 -8.30
C ASN A 371 -9.72 -2.93 -7.64
N GLY A 372 -9.86 -2.36 -6.45
CA GLY A 372 -8.76 -1.77 -5.69
C GLY A 372 -8.18 -2.69 -4.62
N ALA A 373 -7.05 -2.26 -4.07
CA ALA A 373 -6.44 -2.76 -2.84
C ALA A 373 -6.15 -1.59 -1.89
N VAL A 374 -6.11 -1.85 -0.59
CA VAL A 374 -5.83 -0.85 0.44
C VAL A 374 -4.46 -1.06 1.04
N LEU A 375 -3.68 0.00 1.15
CA LEU A 375 -2.46 0.08 1.94
C LEU A 375 -2.71 1.01 3.14
N LEU A 376 -2.95 0.42 4.31
CA LEU A 376 -3.27 1.15 5.52
C LEU A 376 -2.00 1.56 6.27
N ASN A 377 -1.81 2.85 6.46
CA ASN A 377 -0.74 3.38 7.28
C ASN A 377 -1.10 3.32 8.76
N ILE A 378 -0.15 2.88 9.57
CA ILE A 378 -0.21 2.97 11.03
C ILE A 378 0.89 3.89 11.57
N THR A 379 0.75 4.33 12.82
CA THR A 379 1.50 5.43 13.40
C THR A 379 2.28 5.00 14.66
N PRO A 380 3.38 4.22 14.54
CA PRO A 380 4.20 3.84 15.69
C PRO A 380 4.87 5.06 16.35
N LYS A 381 5.09 4.99 17.66
CA LYS A 381 5.85 5.99 18.42
C LYS A 381 7.34 5.88 18.11
N ALA A 382 8.10 6.93 18.38
CA ALA A 382 9.54 6.95 18.16
C ALA A 382 10.29 5.82 18.88
N ASP A 383 9.78 5.35 20.02
CA ASP A 383 10.34 4.22 20.77
C ASP A 383 10.05 2.84 20.11
N GLY A 384 9.25 2.79 19.04
CA GLY A 384 8.86 1.58 18.34
C GLY A 384 7.60 0.90 18.88
N SER A 385 6.99 1.42 19.95
CA SER A 385 5.71 0.90 20.41
C SER A 385 4.56 1.34 19.51
N ILE A 386 3.62 0.43 19.22
CA ILE A 386 2.38 0.76 18.50
C ILE A 386 1.33 1.20 19.53
N PRO A 387 0.68 2.38 19.36
CA PRO A 387 -0.34 2.85 20.29
C PRO A 387 -1.49 1.86 20.45
N GLU A 388 -1.97 1.66 21.68
CA GLU A 388 -3.03 0.70 21.97
C GLU A 388 -4.30 0.93 21.12
N PRO A 389 -4.80 2.16 20.93
CA PRO A 389 -5.95 2.39 20.06
C PRO A 389 -5.73 1.98 18.59
N VAL A 390 -4.48 1.93 18.11
CA VAL A 390 -4.12 1.42 16.78
C VAL A 390 -4.19 -0.10 16.78
N LYS A 391 -3.61 -0.76 17.80
CA LYS A 391 -3.66 -2.23 17.96
C LYS A 391 -5.09 -2.74 18.02
N GLU A 392 -5.96 -2.10 18.81
CA GLU A 392 -7.37 -2.45 18.95
C GLU A 392 -8.08 -2.46 17.59
N ARG A 393 -7.94 -1.40 16.78
CA ARG A 393 -8.55 -1.29 15.45
C ARG A 393 -8.06 -2.37 14.49
N LEU A 394 -6.76 -2.62 14.49
CA LEU A 394 -6.16 -3.64 13.64
C LEU A 394 -6.66 -5.04 14.02
N LEU A 395 -6.72 -5.36 15.30
CA LEU A 395 -7.23 -6.65 15.77
C LEU A 395 -8.72 -6.83 15.50
N GLU A 396 -9.50 -5.77 15.60
CA GLU A 396 -10.92 -5.76 15.29
C GLU A 396 -11.17 -5.93 13.78
N MET A 397 -10.39 -5.24 12.92
CA MET A 397 -10.39 -5.48 11.47
C MET A 397 -10.04 -6.94 11.14
N GLY A 398 -9.02 -7.48 11.81
CA GLY A 398 -8.61 -8.87 11.63
C GLY A 398 -9.67 -9.88 12.07
N ALA A 399 -10.36 -9.60 13.17
CA ALA A 399 -11.49 -10.44 13.61
C ALA A 399 -12.63 -10.44 12.58
N TRP A 400 -12.94 -9.29 12.00
CA TRP A 400 -13.91 -9.17 10.92
C TRP A 400 -13.46 -9.91 9.65
N LEU A 401 -12.20 -9.75 9.24
CA LEU A 401 -11.62 -10.41 8.06
C LEU A 401 -11.51 -11.93 8.23
N LYS A 402 -11.34 -12.43 9.45
CA LYS A 402 -11.34 -13.87 9.73
C LYS A 402 -12.70 -14.51 9.40
N VAL A 403 -13.79 -13.77 9.56
CA VAL A 403 -15.16 -14.20 9.26
C VAL A 403 -15.51 -13.95 7.81
N ASN A 404 -15.26 -12.72 7.33
CA ASN A 404 -15.75 -12.22 6.04
C ASN A 404 -14.68 -12.22 4.93
N GLY A 405 -13.46 -12.67 5.20
CA GLY A 405 -12.34 -12.61 4.27
C GLY A 405 -12.54 -13.42 2.97
N GLU A 406 -13.45 -14.40 2.97
CA GLU A 406 -13.87 -15.12 1.75
C GLU A 406 -14.48 -14.15 0.70
N ALA A 407 -15.18 -13.13 1.16
CA ALA A 407 -15.79 -12.07 0.33
C ALA A 407 -14.80 -10.96 -0.09
N ILE A 408 -13.54 -11.00 0.41
CA ILE A 408 -12.51 -9.99 0.18
C ILE A 408 -11.34 -10.58 -0.61
N TYR A 409 -10.63 -11.57 -0.03
CA TYR A 409 -9.39 -12.10 -0.59
C TYR A 409 -9.63 -13.02 -1.79
N GLY A 410 -8.84 -12.83 -2.85
CA GLY A 410 -8.95 -13.61 -4.07
C GLY A 410 -10.21 -13.33 -4.88
N THR A 411 -10.93 -12.26 -4.54
CA THR A 411 -12.16 -11.86 -5.27
C THR A 411 -11.85 -10.98 -6.48
N ARG A 412 -12.84 -10.87 -7.36
CA ARG A 412 -12.88 -9.97 -8.51
C ARG A 412 -14.15 -9.11 -8.45
N THR A 413 -14.22 -8.10 -9.28
CA THR A 413 -15.41 -7.24 -9.37
C THR A 413 -16.58 -7.99 -9.99
N PHE A 414 -17.79 -7.61 -9.58
CA PHE A 414 -19.02 -8.02 -10.26
C PHE A 414 -19.35 -7.04 -11.41
N GLU A 415 -20.44 -7.29 -12.13
CA GLU A 415 -20.93 -6.42 -13.21
C GLU A 415 -21.11 -4.96 -12.74
N ILE A 416 -21.64 -4.78 -11.54
CA ILE A 416 -21.72 -3.51 -10.83
C ILE A 416 -20.96 -3.63 -9.50
N TYR A 417 -20.33 -2.54 -9.04
CA TYR A 417 -19.58 -2.58 -7.78
C TYR A 417 -20.48 -2.62 -6.54
N GLY A 418 -21.72 -2.16 -6.66
CA GLY A 418 -22.64 -2.06 -5.55
C GLY A 418 -23.87 -1.23 -5.84
N GLU A 419 -24.63 -0.97 -4.79
CA GLU A 419 -25.77 -0.04 -4.75
C GLU A 419 -25.79 0.69 -3.42
N GLY A 420 -26.60 1.75 -3.32
CA GLY A 420 -26.81 2.53 -2.10
C GLY A 420 -26.96 4.01 -2.35
N ASP A 421 -27.09 4.76 -1.26
CA ASP A 421 -27.32 6.21 -1.30
C ASP A 421 -26.01 7.00 -1.11
N ALA A 422 -24.95 6.38 -0.53
CA ALA A 422 -23.66 7.01 -0.29
C ALA A 422 -22.92 7.29 -1.61
N LYS A 423 -22.57 8.57 -1.81
CA LYS A 423 -21.77 9.01 -2.96
C LYS A 423 -20.31 9.17 -2.56
N VAL A 424 -19.43 8.71 -3.43
CA VAL A 424 -17.99 8.88 -3.27
C VAL A 424 -17.55 10.18 -3.94
N THR A 425 -16.86 11.03 -3.18
CA THR A 425 -16.14 12.19 -3.70
C THR A 425 -14.78 11.72 -4.20
N GLU A 426 -14.55 11.84 -5.50
CA GLU A 426 -13.24 11.53 -6.11
C GLU A 426 -12.22 12.64 -5.89
N GLY A 427 -10.94 12.28 -6.02
CA GLY A 427 -9.82 13.20 -6.01
C GLY A 427 -8.87 12.95 -4.84
N HIS A 428 -7.67 13.49 -4.98
CA HIS A 428 -6.61 13.40 -3.99
C HIS A 428 -7.06 13.95 -2.63
N LEU A 429 -6.82 13.22 -1.55
CA LEU A 429 -7.19 13.57 -0.17
C LEU A 429 -8.71 13.75 0.07
N SER A 430 -9.56 13.14 -0.77
CA SER A 430 -11.03 13.34 -0.70
C SER A 430 -11.73 12.45 0.34
N GLU A 431 -11.07 11.46 0.95
CA GLU A 431 -11.71 10.48 1.83
C GLU A 431 -12.48 11.12 2.99
N ARG A 432 -12.00 12.22 3.53
CA ARG A 432 -12.67 12.96 4.60
C ARG A 432 -14.03 13.56 4.19
N ASN A 433 -14.26 13.75 2.90
CA ASN A 433 -15.50 14.32 2.36
C ASN A 433 -16.59 13.25 2.13
N ASN A 434 -16.25 11.97 2.29
CA ASN A 434 -17.19 10.87 2.14
C ASN A 434 -17.96 10.66 3.44
N ALA A 435 -19.30 10.59 3.34
CA ALA A 435 -20.17 10.25 4.45
C ALA A 435 -19.96 8.80 4.92
N ASP A 436 -20.39 8.49 6.12
CA ASP A 436 -20.48 7.11 6.59
C ASP A 436 -21.55 6.36 5.81
N ASN A 437 -21.36 5.04 5.65
CA ASN A 437 -22.30 4.19 4.95
C ASN A 437 -23.45 3.77 5.87
N THR A 438 -24.50 3.22 5.27
CA THR A 438 -25.69 2.72 5.94
C THR A 438 -26.00 1.30 5.48
N ALA A 439 -26.97 0.65 6.08
CA ALA A 439 -27.46 -0.67 5.68
C ALA A 439 -28.00 -0.74 4.24
N LYS A 440 -28.24 0.41 3.58
CA LYS A 440 -28.64 0.49 2.17
C LYS A 440 -27.47 0.45 1.21
N ASP A 441 -26.27 0.68 1.72
CA ASP A 441 -25.03 0.67 0.94
C ASP A 441 -24.49 -0.75 0.89
N ILE A 442 -24.59 -1.38 -0.28
CA ILE A 442 -24.21 -2.77 -0.51
C ILE A 442 -23.10 -2.79 -1.55
N ARG A 443 -22.08 -3.62 -1.34
CA ARG A 443 -20.97 -3.82 -2.28
C ARG A 443 -20.94 -5.26 -2.76
N PHE A 444 -20.49 -5.45 -4.01
CA PHE A 444 -20.46 -6.76 -4.64
C PHE A 444 -19.04 -7.19 -5.01
N THR A 445 -18.72 -8.44 -4.72
CA THR A 445 -17.50 -9.11 -5.16
C THR A 445 -17.83 -10.52 -5.66
N THR A 446 -16.96 -11.09 -6.49
CA THR A 446 -17.14 -12.45 -7.00
C THR A 446 -15.90 -13.30 -6.76
N LYS A 447 -16.11 -14.60 -6.53
CA LYS A 447 -15.04 -15.58 -6.47
C LYS A 447 -15.56 -16.92 -6.93
N ASP A 448 -14.91 -17.50 -7.93
CA ASP A 448 -15.37 -18.71 -8.60
C ASP A 448 -16.81 -18.53 -9.14
N ASP A 449 -17.75 -19.39 -8.73
CA ASP A 449 -19.16 -19.32 -9.10
C ASP A 449 -20.05 -18.66 -8.03
N LYS A 450 -19.46 -17.94 -7.09
CA LYS A 450 -20.15 -17.28 -5.97
C LYS A 450 -20.17 -15.77 -6.15
N LEU A 451 -21.25 -15.16 -5.71
CA LEU A 451 -21.40 -13.72 -5.58
C LEU A 451 -21.52 -13.37 -4.09
N TYR A 452 -20.80 -12.35 -3.66
CA TYR A 452 -20.91 -11.82 -2.30
C TYR A 452 -21.57 -10.46 -2.36
N ALA A 453 -22.65 -10.30 -1.57
CA ALA A 453 -23.28 -9.03 -1.30
C ALA A 453 -22.91 -8.60 0.12
N ILE A 454 -22.18 -7.48 0.26
CA ILE A 454 -21.66 -7.00 1.54
C ILE A 454 -22.44 -5.75 1.92
N ALA A 455 -23.36 -5.86 2.89
CA ALA A 455 -24.08 -4.74 3.47
C ALA A 455 -23.16 -4.00 4.45
N LEU A 456 -23.02 -2.68 4.30
CA LEU A 456 -22.07 -1.86 5.08
C LEU A 456 -22.61 -1.45 6.45
N ASP A 457 -23.82 -1.88 6.78
CA ASP A 457 -24.42 -1.87 8.11
C ASP A 457 -25.54 -2.91 8.16
N TRP A 458 -26.08 -3.19 9.36
CA TRP A 458 -27.17 -4.15 9.55
C TRP A 458 -28.53 -3.48 9.35
N PRO A 459 -29.42 -4.01 8.45
CA PRO A 459 -30.79 -3.54 8.33
C PRO A 459 -31.60 -3.86 9.59
N GLU A 460 -32.18 -2.84 10.21
CA GLU A 460 -32.93 -2.97 11.48
C GLU A 460 -34.36 -3.48 11.29
N ASP A 461 -34.89 -3.54 10.06
CA ASP A 461 -36.23 -3.98 9.71
C ASP A 461 -36.36 -5.49 9.48
N GLY A 462 -35.28 -6.25 9.74
CA GLY A 462 -35.24 -7.71 9.65
C GLY A 462 -35.16 -8.26 8.23
N GLU A 463 -34.94 -7.42 7.23
CA GLU A 463 -34.83 -7.80 5.82
C GLU A 463 -33.72 -7.01 5.11
N LEU A 464 -32.87 -7.71 4.34
CA LEU A 464 -31.95 -7.06 3.39
C LEU A 464 -32.60 -7.06 2.00
N ILE A 465 -32.72 -5.88 1.38
CA ILE A 465 -33.28 -5.72 0.03
C ILE A 465 -32.17 -5.27 -0.91
N ILE A 466 -31.80 -6.13 -1.87
CA ILE A 466 -30.87 -5.80 -2.94
C ILE A 466 -31.67 -5.40 -4.18
N LYS A 467 -31.84 -4.09 -4.40
CA LYS A 467 -32.72 -3.52 -5.45
C LYS A 467 -32.23 -3.85 -6.86
N SER A 468 -30.89 -3.93 -7.04
CA SER A 468 -30.27 -4.27 -8.32
C SER A 468 -30.63 -5.68 -8.79
N PHE A 469 -31.06 -6.59 -7.89
CA PHE A 469 -31.42 -7.97 -8.22
C PHE A 469 -32.93 -8.19 -8.29
N LYS A 470 -33.65 -7.19 -8.80
CA LYS A 470 -35.11 -7.28 -9.01
C LYS A 470 -35.46 -8.26 -10.13
N LYS A 471 -36.69 -8.80 -10.07
CA LYS A 471 -37.24 -9.70 -11.10
C LYS A 471 -37.18 -9.06 -12.49
N GLY A 472 -36.63 -9.79 -13.46
CA GLY A 472 -36.48 -9.32 -14.84
C GLY A 472 -35.21 -8.49 -15.11
N ASN A 473 -34.35 -8.30 -14.12
CA ASN A 473 -33.02 -7.75 -14.35
C ASN A 473 -32.04 -8.90 -14.76
N ASN A 474 -31.21 -8.64 -15.74
CA ASN A 474 -30.24 -9.63 -16.30
C ASN A 474 -28.91 -9.72 -15.53
N LEU A 475 -28.76 -9.00 -14.42
CA LEU A 475 -27.54 -9.07 -13.61
C LEU A 475 -27.29 -10.45 -12.98
N LEU A 476 -28.37 -11.16 -12.64
CA LEU A 476 -28.30 -12.56 -12.20
C LEU A 476 -28.72 -13.45 -13.36
N ASN A 477 -27.76 -14.02 -14.07
CA ASN A 477 -28.00 -14.92 -15.21
C ASN A 477 -28.15 -16.40 -14.82
N LYS A 478 -28.06 -16.70 -13.51
CA LYS A 478 -28.24 -18.03 -12.91
C LYS A 478 -29.27 -17.97 -11.80
N ALA A 479 -29.96 -19.10 -11.56
CA ALA A 479 -30.88 -19.23 -10.43
C ALA A 479 -30.11 -19.32 -9.11
N ILE A 480 -30.55 -18.56 -8.12
CA ILE A 480 -29.97 -18.64 -6.75
C ILE A 480 -30.42 -19.96 -6.14
N LYS A 481 -29.45 -20.75 -5.64
CA LYS A 481 -29.70 -22.00 -4.90
C LYS A 481 -29.81 -21.77 -3.41
N SER A 482 -28.91 -21.00 -2.84
CA SER A 482 -28.92 -20.67 -1.42
C SER A 482 -28.24 -19.33 -1.16
N ILE A 483 -28.52 -18.72 -0.01
CA ILE A 483 -27.86 -17.53 0.50
C ILE A 483 -27.44 -17.82 1.94
N ASP A 484 -26.18 -17.56 2.23
CA ASP A 484 -25.58 -17.79 3.54
C ASP A 484 -25.02 -16.47 4.10
N LEU A 485 -25.23 -16.18 5.38
CA LEU A 485 -24.55 -15.10 6.09
C LEU A 485 -23.20 -15.62 6.59
N LEU A 486 -22.10 -15.02 6.16
CA LEU A 486 -20.77 -15.42 6.64
C LEU A 486 -20.66 -15.17 8.14
N GLY A 487 -20.25 -16.21 8.89
CA GLY A 487 -20.18 -16.15 10.36
C GLY A 487 -21.53 -16.21 11.06
N GLY A 488 -22.62 -16.44 10.33
CA GLY A 488 -23.98 -16.55 10.85
C GLY A 488 -24.75 -17.74 10.30
N GLU A 489 -26.05 -17.56 10.04
CA GLU A 489 -26.95 -18.59 9.58
C GLU A 489 -26.77 -18.90 8.08
N ASN A 490 -26.86 -20.19 7.73
CA ASN A 490 -26.85 -20.67 6.36
C ASN A 490 -28.28 -20.90 5.84
N ASN A 491 -28.46 -20.91 4.50
CA ASN A 491 -29.74 -21.15 3.84
C ASN A 491 -30.84 -20.18 4.27
N LEU A 492 -30.50 -18.88 4.29
CA LEU A 492 -31.46 -17.82 4.59
C LEU A 492 -32.64 -17.86 3.62
N LYS A 493 -33.84 -17.56 4.13
CA LYS A 493 -35.03 -17.41 3.27
C LYS A 493 -34.90 -16.19 2.39
N PHE A 494 -35.17 -16.35 1.10
CA PHE A 494 -35.11 -15.25 0.14
C PHE A 494 -36.23 -15.34 -0.91
N GLU A 495 -36.51 -14.21 -1.52
CA GLU A 495 -37.48 -14.10 -2.61
C GLU A 495 -37.08 -13.01 -3.60
N VAL A 496 -37.11 -13.31 -4.90
CA VAL A 496 -36.88 -12.31 -5.96
C VAL A 496 -38.18 -11.64 -6.33
N LYS A 497 -38.36 -10.38 -5.90
CA LYS A 497 -39.59 -9.58 -6.14
C LYS A 497 -39.35 -8.53 -7.24
N ALA A 498 -40.42 -7.80 -7.58
CA ALA A 498 -40.37 -6.74 -8.59
C ALA A 498 -39.46 -5.56 -8.20
N ASN A 499 -39.20 -5.36 -6.88
CA ASN A 499 -38.38 -4.27 -6.33
C ASN A 499 -37.00 -4.70 -5.86
N GLY A 500 -36.66 -6.01 -5.91
CA GLY A 500 -35.34 -6.50 -5.48
C GLY A 500 -35.30 -7.96 -5.06
N LEU A 501 -34.11 -8.43 -4.71
CA LEU A 501 -33.91 -9.67 -3.96
C LEU A 501 -34.10 -9.36 -2.48
N HIS A 502 -35.06 -9.99 -1.87
CA HIS A 502 -35.40 -9.88 -0.45
C HIS A 502 -34.82 -11.06 0.29
N ILE A 503 -34.04 -10.80 1.34
CA ILE A 503 -33.38 -11.79 2.18
C ILE A 503 -33.83 -11.57 3.62
N ALA A 504 -34.52 -12.56 4.21
CA ALA A 504 -34.92 -12.52 5.62
C ALA A 504 -33.68 -12.63 6.49
N LEU A 505 -33.49 -11.69 7.41
CA LEU A 505 -32.34 -11.64 8.28
C LEU A 505 -32.56 -12.43 9.57
N PRO A 506 -31.53 -13.15 10.06
CA PRO A 506 -31.54 -13.73 11.40
C PRO A 506 -31.31 -12.65 12.46
N GLU A 507 -31.12 -13.03 13.73
CA GLU A 507 -30.60 -12.11 14.73
C GLU A 507 -29.22 -11.59 14.33
N LYS A 508 -28.97 -10.30 14.58
CA LYS A 508 -27.69 -9.66 14.28
C LYS A 508 -26.53 -10.38 14.98
N SER A 509 -25.58 -10.85 14.19
CA SER A 509 -24.36 -11.50 14.66
C SER A 509 -23.13 -10.75 14.18
N GLY A 510 -22.35 -10.21 15.09
CA GLY A 510 -21.13 -9.44 14.78
C GLY A 510 -21.37 -7.94 14.65
N ASN A 511 -20.31 -7.25 14.20
CA ASN A 511 -20.25 -5.81 14.06
C ASN A 511 -19.76 -5.43 12.66
N HIS A 512 -19.90 -4.15 12.31
CA HIS A 512 -19.45 -3.55 11.07
C HIS A 512 -20.26 -4.03 9.85
N ALA A 513 -19.58 -4.42 8.78
CA ALA A 513 -20.22 -4.88 7.55
C ALA A 513 -20.54 -6.39 7.59
N PHE A 514 -21.53 -6.82 6.80
CA PHE A 514 -22.08 -8.18 6.81
C PHE A 514 -22.08 -8.78 5.40
N ALA A 515 -21.36 -9.87 5.19
CA ALA A 515 -21.22 -10.48 3.89
C ALA A 515 -22.20 -11.66 3.70
N PHE A 516 -23.01 -11.58 2.67
CA PHE A 516 -23.94 -12.63 2.23
C PHE A 516 -23.38 -13.33 1.01
N ARG A 517 -23.14 -14.64 1.12
CA ARG A 517 -22.68 -15.48 0.02
C ARG A 517 -23.89 -16.01 -0.74
N ILE A 518 -24.00 -15.66 -2.00
CA ILE A 518 -25.06 -16.08 -2.93
C ILE A 518 -24.49 -17.20 -3.80
N ASN A 519 -25.04 -18.41 -3.69
CA ASN A 519 -24.65 -19.62 -4.41
C ASN A 519 -25.59 -19.87 -5.59
N PHE A 520 -25.02 -20.24 -6.76
CA PHE A 520 -25.74 -20.49 -8.00
C PHE A 520 -25.70 -21.95 -8.44
#